data_a22e10fbaedfef25ce706f683b805b20
#
_entry.id   a22e10fbaedfef25ce706f683b805b20
#
_cell.length_a   1.000
_cell.length_b   1.000
_cell.length_c   1.000
_cell.angle_alpha   90.00
_cell.angle_beta   90.00
_cell.angle_gamma   90.00
#
_symmetry.space_group_name_H-M   'P 1'
#
loop_
_entity.id
_entity.type
_entity.pdbx_description
1 polymer ?
#
loop_
_entity_poly.entity_id
_entity_poly.type
_entity_poly.pdbx_seq_one_letter_code
_entity_poly.pdbx_strand_id
1 'polypeptide(L)' 'MKIDKHLANRTHEVEWSGIRIMFALADEIPDVVNLGIGQPDFDTPEFIRDAAKQALDDGFTRYPPAKGFEDLRRVIA' A
#
# COMPACT_ATOMS: atom_id res chain seq x y z
N MET A 1 -7.79 17.51 20.29
CA MET A 1 -7.92 16.38 21.24
C MET A 1 -6.51 15.82 21.49
N LYS A 2 -6.06 15.84 22.72
CA LYS A 2 -4.72 15.26 23.04
C LYS A 2 -4.87 13.74 23.10
N ILE A 3 -4.48 13.07 22.03
CA ILE A 3 -4.55 11.60 21.90
C ILE A 3 -3.44 10.93 22.71
N ASP A 4 -2.33 11.63 22.95
CA ASP A 4 -1.12 11.08 23.59
C ASP A 4 -1.36 10.36 24.91
N LYS A 5 -2.26 10.85 25.74
CA LYS A 5 -2.56 10.23 27.04
C LYS A 5 -3.24 8.87 26.96
N HIS A 6 -3.72 8.49 25.78
CA HIS A 6 -4.37 7.20 25.52
C HIS A 6 -3.46 6.20 24.82
N LEU A 7 -2.25 6.64 24.44
CA LEU A 7 -1.24 5.80 23.82
C LEU A 7 -0.39 5.09 24.89
N ALA A 8 -0.01 3.87 24.61
CA ALA A 8 0.94 3.17 25.48
C ALA A 8 2.32 3.85 25.40
N ASN A 9 3.05 3.89 26.51
CA ASN A 9 4.37 4.53 26.59
C ASN A 9 5.34 4.05 25.50
N ARG A 10 5.31 2.76 25.16
CA ARG A 10 6.14 2.16 24.11
C ARG A 10 5.96 2.80 22.73
N THR A 11 4.83 3.45 22.44
CA THR A 11 4.60 4.13 21.15
C THR A 11 5.43 5.40 21.01
N HIS A 12 5.87 5.98 22.13
CA HIS A 12 6.75 7.15 22.14
C HIS A 12 8.23 6.79 21.98
N GLU A 13 8.58 5.50 22.17
CA GLU A 13 9.93 4.98 22.04
C GLU A 13 10.26 4.50 20.64
N VAL A 14 9.24 4.32 19.78
CA VAL A 14 9.40 3.88 18.39
C VAL A 14 9.56 5.09 17.47
N GLU A 15 10.72 5.21 16.86
CA GLU A 15 10.97 6.25 15.87
C GLU A 15 10.17 6.02 14.59
N TRP A 16 9.75 7.11 13.97
CA TRP A 16 9.11 7.07 12.66
C TRP A 16 10.09 6.55 11.61
N SER A 17 9.57 5.83 10.63
CA SER A 17 10.39 5.34 9.52
C SER A 17 11.11 6.49 8.82
N GLY A 18 12.45 6.45 8.78
CA GLY A 18 13.27 7.44 8.07
C GLY A 18 12.93 7.56 6.58
N ILE A 19 12.42 6.47 5.97
CA ILE A 19 11.96 6.46 4.58
C ILE A 19 10.84 7.49 4.38
N ARG A 20 9.88 7.58 5.30
CA ARG A 20 8.77 8.54 5.20
C ARG A 20 9.24 9.98 5.28
N ILE A 21 10.25 10.25 6.11
CA ILE A 21 10.86 11.59 6.21
C ILE A 21 11.56 11.94 4.91
N MET A 22 12.29 11.00 4.31
CA MET A 22 12.97 11.22 3.03
C MET A 22 12.00 11.47 1.89
N PHE A 23 10.82 10.82 1.87
CA PHE A 23 9.77 11.13 0.88
C PHE A 23 9.25 12.54 1.03
N ALA A 24 8.93 12.96 2.25
CA ALA A 24 8.44 14.31 2.50
C ALA A 24 9.46 15.37 2.06
N LEU A 25 10.75 15.15 2.30
CA LEU A 25 11.82 16.03 1.83
C LEU A 25 11.97 16.03 0.30
N ALA A 26 11.83 14.86 -0.33
CA ALA A 26 11.89 14.75 -1.79
C ALA A 26 10.73 15.51 -2.47
N ASP A 27 9.54 15.47 -1.89
CA ASP A 27 8.36 16.17 -2.43
C ASP A 27 8.53 17.71 -2.43
N GLU A 28 9.43 18.25 -1.59
CA GLU A 28 9.74 19.69 -1.55
C GLU A 28 10.74 20.12 -2.62
N ILE A 29 11.41 19.18 -3.28
CA ILE A 29 12.46 19.46 -4.27
C ILE A 29 11.89 19.30 -5.68
N PRO A 30 11.80 20.38 -6.48
CA PRO A 30 11.36 20.28 -7.87
C PRO A 30 12.29 19.35 -8.68
N ASP A 31 11.70 18.58 -9.59
CA ASP A 31 12.40 17.71 -10.55
C ASP A 31 13.32 16.65 -9.90
N VAL A 32 13.07 16.27 -8.65
CA VAL A 32 13.84 15.24 -7.98
C VAL A 32 13.56 13.86 -8.57
N VAL A 33 14.61 13.08 -8.79
CA VAL A 33 14.50 11.65 -9.12
C VAL A 33 14.51 10.84 -7.83
N ASN A 34 13.34 10.33 -7.43
CA ASN A 34 13.19 9.58 -6.20
C ASN A 34 13.47 8.09 -6.43
N LEU A 35 14.58 7.61 -5.90
CA LEU A 35 14.98 6.19 -5.93
C LEU A 35 14.74 5.48 -4.57
N GLY A 36 14.02 6.13 -3.65
CA GLY A 36 13.80 5.64 -2.28
C GLY A 36 12.79 4.50 -2.17
N ILE A 37 12.02 4.24 -3.22
CA ILE A 37 11.03 3.14 -3.22
C ILE A 37 11.08 2.39 -4.55
N GLY A 38 10.90 1.07 -4.47
CA GLY A 38 10.75 0.22 -5.65
C GLY A 38 9.33 0.29 -6.20
N GLN A 39 9.02 1.36 -6.91
CA GLN A 39 7.73 1.54 -7.56
C GLN A 39 7.92 1.62 -9.07
N PRO A 40 7.25 0.77 -9.87
CA PRO A 40 7.27 0.90 -11.32
C PRO A 40 6.73 2.27 -11.75
N ASP A 41 7.34 2.88 -12.76
CA ASP A 41 6.89 4.13 -13.37
C ASP A 41 5.85 3.90 -14.51
N PHE A 42 5.55 2.64 -14.79
CA PHE A 42 4.49 2.23 -15.71
C PHE A 42 3.18 2.00 -14.97
N ASP A 43 2.09 2.43 -15.57
CA ASP A 43 0.77 2.06 -15.09
C ASP A 43 0.53 0.56 -15.20
N THR A 44 -0.32 0.04 -14.32
CA THR A 44 -0.82 -1.33 -14.44
C THR A 44 -1.46 -1.52 -15.82
N PRO A 45 -1.16 -2.60 -16.56
CA PRO A 45 -1.76 -2.89 -17.85
C PRO A 45 -3.29 -2.81 -17.84
N GLU A 46 -3.86 -2.27 -18.91
CA GLU A 46 -5.29 -1.98 -19.01
C GLU A 46 -6.15 -3.22 -18.72
N PHE A 47 -5.80 -4.37 -19.30
CA PHE A 47 -6.57 -5.60 -19.11
C PHE A 47 -6.63 -6.05 -17.63
N ILE A 48 -5.58 -5.78 -16.83
CA ILE A 48 -5.56 -6.08 -15.40
C ILE A 48 -6.46 -5.10 -14.63
N ARG A 49 -6.41 -3.82 -15.00
CA ARG A 49 -7.27 -2.80 -14.39
C ARG A 49 -8.75 -3.07 -14.68
N ASP A 50 -9.05 -3.48 -15.90
CA ASP A 50 -10.42 -3.79 -16.30
C ASP A 50 -10.94 -5.05 -15.62
N ALA A 51 -10.11 -6.07 -15.46
CA ALA A 51 -10.46 -7.25 -14.65
C ALA A 51 -10.77 -6.89 -13.20
N ALA A 52 -10.02 -5.95 -12.61
CA ALA A 52 -10.27 -5.48 -11.24
C ALA A 52 -11.60 -4.70 -11.14
N LYS A 53 -11.90 -3.84 -12.12
CA LYS A 53 -13.20 -3.12 -12.19
C LYS A 53 -14.36 -4.11 -12.32
N GLN A 54 -14.22 -5.09 -13.22
CA GLN A 54 -15.23 -6.11 -13.40
C GLN A 54 -15.47 -6.93 -12.12
N ALA A 55 -14.41 -7.29 -11.41
CA ALA A 55 -14.54 -8.00 -10.15
C ALA A 55 -15.32 -7.19 -9.10
N LEU A 56 -15.12 -5.87 -9.05
CA LEU A 56 -15.90 -4.98 -8.19
C LEU A 56 -17.38 -4.94 -8.60
N ASP A 57 -17.65 -4.81 -9.90
CA ASP A 57 -19.02 -4.79 -10.45
C ASP A 57 -19.73 -6.14 -10.20
N ASP A 58 -19.02 -7.25 -10.23
CA ASP A 58 -19.51 -8.59 -9.93
C ASP A 58 -19.68 -8.85 -8.41
N GLY A 59 -19.32 -7.89 -7.57
CA GLY A 59 -19.53 -7.97 -6.13
C GLY A 59 -18.43 -8.69 -5.34
N PHE A 60 -17.21 -8.83 -5.89
CA PHE A 60 -16.04 -9.33 -5.17
C PHE A 60 -15.53 -8.30 -4.13
N THR A 61 -16.36 -8.01 -3.15
CA THR A 61 -16.12 -6.98 -2.13
C THR A 61 -16.13 -7.52 -0.71
N ARG A 62 -16.06 -8.85 -0.53
CA ARG A 62 -16.16 -9.52 0.76
C ARG A 62 -14.85 -10.18 1.16
N TYR A 63 -14.74 -10.57 2.42
CA TYR A 63 -13.57 -11.27 2.92
C TYR A 63 -13.34 -12.60 2.21
N PRO A 64 -12.12 -12.88 1.80
CA PRO A 64 -11.74 -14.20 1.28
C PRO A 64 -11.59 -15.20 2.45
N PRO A 65 -11.49 -16.51 2.15
CA PRO A 65 -11.01 -17.47 3.13
C PRO A 65 -9.64 -17.09 3.71
N ALA A 66 -9.33 -17.45 4.94
CA ALA A 66 -8.07 -17.08 5.60
C ALA A 66 -6.80 -17.43 4.80
N LYS A 67 -6.87 -18.50 4.00
CA LYS A 67 -5.76 -18.93 3.11
C LYS A 67 -5.76 -18.23 1.74
N GLY A 68 -6.71 -17.33 1.49
CA GLY A 68 -6.98 -16.78 0.16
C GLY A 68 -7.83 -17.71 -0.70
N PHE A 69 -8.27 -17.23 -1.85
CA PHE A 69 -9.05 -18.01 -2.80
C PHE A 69 -8.21 -19.15 -3.39
N GLU A 70 -8.83 -20.33 -3.50
CA GLU A 70 -8.15 -21.53 -4.00
C GLU A 70 -7.71 -21.35 -5.46
N ASP A 71 -8.55 -20.74 -6.28
CA ASP A 71 -8.26 -20.48 -7.70
C ASP A 71 -7.02 -19.58 -7.85
N LEU A 72 -6.93 -18.51 -7.06
CA LEU A 72 -5.75 -17.64 -7.05
C LEU A 72 -4.49 -18.42 -6.64
N ARG A 73 -4.60 -19.24 -5.61
CA ARG A 73 -3.46 -20.04 -5.12
C ARG A 73 -2.98 -21.06 -6.16
N ARG A 74 -3.88 -21.67 -6.91
CA ARG A 74 -3.54 -22.60 -8.00
C ARG A 74 -2.82 -21.90 -9.14
N VAL A 75 -3.22 -20.66 -9.47
CA VAL A 75 -2.59 -19.89 -10.55
C VAL A 75 -1.19 -19.43 -10.16
N ILE A 76 -0.94 -19.14 -8.87
CA ILE A 76 0.38 -18.71 -8.38
C ILE A 76 1.37 -19.88 -8.28
N ALA A 77 0.90 -21.08 -7.96
CA ALA A 77 1.74 -22.28 -7.79
C ALA A 77 2.19 -22.86 -9.13
#